data_718d8cace1fa98e64ee16841d9623017
#
_entry.id   718d8cace1fa98e64ee16841d9623017
#
_cell.length_a   1.000
_cell.length_b   1.000
_cell.length_c   1.000
_cell.angle_alpha   90.00
_cell.angle_beta   90.00
_cell.angle_gamma   90.00
#
_symmetry.space_group_name_H-M   'P 1'
#
loop_
_entity.id
_entity.type
_entity.pdbx_description
1 polymer ?
#
loop_
_entity_poly.entity_id
_entity_poly.type
_entity_poly.pdbx_seq_one_letter_code
_entity_poly.pdbx_strand_id
1 'polypeptide(L)'
;MKYRIEVLWVYMACSMLLIMVACSGGKEIDKVSGSGEYELVEDSTDVSSFPLPEIPVLITDAEARLDYLLIHYWDLYDFTDSTRISIPEYTEQGLVNFLYLLKQVGEDSAIKALDRLVDRMNADKRGYYWFMDKLENYLDNPNSPIYSEGMFAMFLERIVSSDKYSELEKSTPTYKLRMIRKNSVGTVAADFSFLTQGGVRQLNHLAAEYVLVLFYDPECDNCRHVKDELASSELVKQLLERKNGSYPTLVLLTVAMEGTEEQWEQYVLNLPKQWINGYDRGEITRKDLYSIRSFPSIYLLDRDKRVVLKDVDVFSVLEYMDKQVLYLTHSHG
;
A
#
# COMPACT_ATOMS: atom_id res chain seq x y z
N MET A 1 -17.81 -18.91 4.52
CA MET A 1 -17.54 -20.32 4.18
C MET A 1 -17.39 -20.60 2.67
N LYS A 2 -17.74 -19.69 1.78
CA LYS A 2 -17.54 -19.85 0.30
C LYS A 2 -16.15 -19.48 -0.20
N TYR A 3 -15.47 -18.53 0.42
CA TYR A 3 -14.11 -18.09 0.00
C TYR A 3 -12.97 -19.10 0.26
N ARG A 4 -13.18 -20.09 1.13
CA ARG A 4 -12.17 -21.14 1.38
C ARG A 4 -12.10 -22.22 0.29
N ILE A 5 -13.12 -22.32 -0.55
CA ILE A 5 -13.22 -23.36 -1.59
C ILE A 5 -12.52 -22.89 -2.88
N GLU A 6 -12.54 -21.59 -3.19
CA GLU A 6 -11.94 -21.07 -4.43
C GLU A 6 -10.41 -21.02 -4.37
N VAL A 7 -9.83 -20.76 -3.20
CA VAL A 7 -8.37 -20.77 -3.03
C VAL A 7 -7.79 -22.18 -3.18
N LEU A 8 -8.54 -23.23 -2.79
CA LEU A 8 -8.09 -24.63 -2.97
C LEU A 8 -8.08 -25.05 -4.46
N TRP A 9 -8.98 -24.50 -5.29
CA TRP A 9 -9.02 -24.82 -6.71
C TRP A 9 -7.87 -24.20 -7.50
N VAL A 10 -7.39 -23.03 -7.11
CA VAL A 10 -6.21 -22.40 -7.73
C VAL A 10 -4.93 -23.16 -7.42
N TYR A 11 -4.78 -23.71 -6.21
CA TYR A 11 -3.62 -24.56 -5.86
C TYR A 11 -3.66 -25.93 -6.52
N MET A 12 -4.85 -26.50 -6.78
CA MET A 12 -4.99 -27.79 -7.49
C MET A 12 -4.77 -27.66 -9.00
N ALA A 13 -5.10 -26.51 -9.60
CA ALA A 13 -4.87 -26.26 -11.02
C ALA A 13 -3.37 -26.04 -11.34
N CYS A 14 -2.61 -25.45 -10.43
CA CYS A 14 -1.16 -25.23 -10.61
C CYS A 14 -0.33 -26.52 -10.43
N SER A 15 -0.79 -27.49 -9.63
CA SER A 15 -0.07 -28.77 -9.43
C SER A 15 -0.32 -29.80 -10.55
N MET A 16 -1.38 -29.66 -11.36
CA MET A 16 -1.67 -30.57 -12.48
C MET A 16 -0.97 -30.20 -13.79
N LEU A 17 -0.39 -28.99 -13.92
CA LEU A 17 0.34 -28.59 -15.13
C LEU A 17 1.80 -29.05 -15.16
N LEU A 18 2.29 -29.70 -14.10
CA LEU A 18 3.69 -30.16 -13.98
C LEU A 18 3.91 -31.64 -14.33
N ILE A 19 2.88 -32.38 -14.79
CA ILE A 19 2.99 -33.84 -15.03
C ILE A 19 2.81 -34.24 -16.52
N MET A 20 2.67 -33.32 -17.47
CA MET A 20 2.41 -33.66 -18.88
C MET A 20 3.54 -33.33 -19.86
N VAL A 21 4.81 -33.42 -19.46
CA VAL A 21 5.94 -33.43 -20.40
C VAL A 21 6.89 -34.61 -20.06
N ALA A 22 6.44 -35.81 -20.33
CA ALA A 22 7.28 -36.96 -20.58
C ALA A 22 6.47 -38.04 -21.32
N CYS A 23 6.89 -38.39 -22.51
CA CYS A 23 6.53 -39.52 -23.37
C CYS A 23 5.79 -39.14 -24.67
N SER A 24 6.57 -39.05 -25.73
CA SER A 24 6.35 -39.76 -27.02
C SER A 24 7.58 -39.43 -27.89
N GLY A 25 8.44 -40.33 -28.28
CA GLY A 25 8.11 -41.46 -29.10
C GLY A 25 8.70 -41.20 -30.49
N GLY A 26 9.85 -41.83 -30.83
CA GLY A 26 10.63 -41.60 -32.03
C GLY A 26 9.86 -41.88 -33.34
N LYS A 27 10.29 -41.21 -34.40
CA LYS A 27 10.20 -41.67 -35.79
C LYS A 27 11.50 -41.31 -36.51
N GLU A 28 12.14 -42.37 -37.01
CA GLU A 28 13.18 -42.31 -38.02
C GLU A 28 12.66 -41.56 -39.26
N ILE A 29 13.45 -40.65 -39.81
CA ILE A 29 13.34 -40.20 -41.19
C ILE A 29 14.74 -40.10 -41.79
N ASP A 30 14.80 -40.56 -43.00
CA ASP A 30 15.96 -40.86 -43.85
C ASP A 30 16.94 -39.71 -44.06
N LYS A 31 18.16 -40.13 -44.33
CA LYS A 31 19.32 -39.34 -44.80
C LYS A 31 19.02 -38.62 -46.11
N VAL A 32 19.17 -37.31 -46.14
CA VAL A 32 19.52 -36.59 -47.34
C VAL A 32 20.82 -35.84 -47.08
N SER A 33 21.83 -36.19 -47.82
CA SER A 33 23.14 -35.57 -47.87
C SER A 33 23.05 -34.17 -48.52
N GLY A 34 23.54 -33.15 -47.77
CA GLY A 34 23.75 -31.80 -48.29
C GLY A 34 24.62 -31.03 -47.31
N SER A 35 25.91 -30.93 -47.68
CA SER A 35 26.93 -30.14 -46.97
C SER A 35 26.55 -28.65 -46.94
N GLY A 36 26.16 -28.15 -45.81
CA GLY A 36 26.05 -26.73 -45.49
C GLY A 36 26.21 -26.60 -43.99
N GLU A 37 27.39 -26.18 -43.58
CA GLU A 37 27.71 -25.80 -42.20
C GLU A 37 26.85 -24.58 -41.85
N TYR A 38 25.69 -24.81 -41.23
CA TYR A 38 25.00 -23.74 -40.50
C TYR A 38 25.53 -23.78 -39.08
N GLU A 39 26.39 -22.82 -38.77
CA GLU A 39 26.69 -22.48 -37.39
C GLU A 39 25.37 -22.15 -36.70
N LEU A 40 24.89 -23.07 -35.88
CA LEU A 40 23.83 -22.77 -34.91
C LEU A 40 24.46 -21.76 -33.94
N VAL A 41 24.18 -20.49 -34.18
CA VAL A 41 24.31 -19.49 -33.13
C VAL A 41 23.28 -19.92 -32.08
N GLU A 42 23.75 -20.63 -31.06
CA GLU A 42 23.04 -20.76 -29.82
C GLU A 42 22.90 -19.35 -29.22
N ASP A 43 21.86 -18.65 -29.61
CA ASP A 43 21.38 -17.49 -28.87
C ASP A 43 20.67 -18.04 -27.61
N SER A 44 21.49 -18.68 -26.75
CA SER A 44 21.09 -18.98 -25.39
C SER A 44 21.22 -17.70 -24.59
N THR A 45 20.22 -16.82 -24.70
CA THR A 45 19.87 -15.96 -23.59
C THR A 45 19.40 -16.86 -22.45
N ASP A 46 20.34 -17.53 -21.83
CA ASP A 46 20.13 -18.19 -20.54
C ASP A 46 19.83 -17.07 -19.55
N VAL A 47 18.54 -16.77 -19.38
CA VAL A 47 18.07 -15.89 -18.31
C VAL A 47 18.33 -16.67 -17.03
N SER A 48 19.58 -16.58 -16.53
CA SER A 48 19.97 -17.22 -15.30
C SER A 48 18.98 -16.82 -14.21
N SER A 49 18.47 -17.78 -13.47
CA SER A 49 17.57 -17.54 -12.33
C SER A 49 18.17 -16.50 -11.39
N PHE A 50 17.32 -15.69 -10.75
CA PHE A 50 17.78 -14.68 -9.78
C PHE A 50 18.71 -15.33 -8.74
N PRO A 51 19.91 -14.75 -8.49
CA PRO A 51 20.97 -15.39 -7.68
C PRO A 51 20.63 -15.26 -6.19
N LEU A 52 20.09 -16.32 -5.61
CA LEU A 52 19.80 -16.38 -4.17
C LEU A 52 21.02 -16.89 -3.39
N PRO A 53 21.26 -16.39 -2.16
CA PRO A 53 22.34 -16.87 -1.31
C PRO A 53 22.05 -18.29 -0.80
N GLU A 54 23.11 -19.09 -0.63
CA GLU A 54 23.01 -20.35 0.06
C GLU A 54 22.86 -20.14 1.56
N ILE A 55 21.82 -20.75 2.16
CA ILE A 55 21.59 -20.65 3.60
C ILE A 55 22.49 -21.66 4.32
N PRO A 56 23.33 -21.24 5.29
CA PRO A 56 24.21 -22.15 6.03
C PRO A 56 23.44 -23.31 6.66
N VAL A 57 23.96 -24.53 6.52
CA VAL A 57 23.32 -25.77 7.01
C VAL A 57 23.12 -25.77 8.53
N LEU A 58 23.94 -25.00 9.25
CA LEU A 58 23.85 -24.83 10.71
C LEU A 58 22.63 -24.02 11.16
N ILE A 59 22.03 -23.23 10.29
CA ILE A 59 20.79 -22.50 10.58
C ILE A 59 19.63 -23.44 10.32
N THR A 60 19.09 -24.04 11.36
CA THR A 60 18.02 -25.05 11.27
C THR A 60 16.64 -24.48 11.57
N ASP A 61 16.56 -23.39 12.33
CA ASP A 61 15.30 -22.71 12.64
C ASP A 61 14.73 -22.00 11.41
N ALA A 62 13.42 -22.13 11.18
CA ALA A 62 12.77 -21.60 9.97
C ALA A 62 12.77 -20.06 9.90
N GLU A 63 12.54 -19.39 11.03
CA GLU A 63 12.55 -17.94 11.14
C GLU A 63 13.97 -17.41 10.90
N ALA A 64 14.98 -17.98 11.56
CA ALA A 64 16.37 -17.62 11.36
C ALA A 64 16.86 -17.86 9.91
N ARG A 65 16.32 -18.86 9.23
CA ARG A 65 16.62 -19.14 7.80
C ARG A 65 16.03 -18.05 6.91
N LEU A 66 14.81 -17.62 7.18
CA LEU A 66 14.15 -16.55 6.43
C LEU A 66 14.86 -15.21 6.66
N ASP A 67 15.23 -14.90 7.89
CA ASP A 67 16.02 -13.70 8.24
C ASP A 67 17.36 -13.70 7.49
N TYR A 68 18.08 -14.81 7.52
CA TYR A 68 19.35 -14.95 6.80
C TYR A 68 19.16 -14.73 5.29
N LEU A 69 18.17 -15.41 4.69
CA LEU A 69 17.86 -15.26 3.26
C LEU A 69 17.60 -13.81 2.91
N LEU A 70 16.76 -13.12 3.66
CA LEU A 70 16.39 -11.72 3.38
C LEU A 70 17.55 -10.74 3.56
N ILE A 71 18.31 -10.87 4.64
CA ILE A 71 19.45 -10.00 4.90
C ILE A 71 20.51 -10.17 3.79
N HIS A 72 20.66 -11.36 3.25
CA HIS A 72 21.65 -11.68 2.22
C HIS A 72 21.06 -11.76 0.79
N TYR A 73 19.78 -11.41 0.61
CA TYR A 73 19.02 -11.59 -0.64
C TYR A 73 19.73 -11.00 -1.86
N TRP A 74 20.30 -9.81 -1.69
CA TRP A 74 20.93 -9.03 -2.74
C TRP A 74 22.46 -9.23 -2.83
N ASP A 75 23.05 -10.14 -2.05
CA ASP A 75 24.50 -10.24 -1.96
C ASP A 75 25.16 -10.74 -3.25
N LEU A 76 24.48 -11.56 -4.02
CA LEU A 76 24.97 -12.12 -5.28
C LEU A 76 24.47 -11.35 -6.52
N TYR A 77 23.57 -10.37 -6.34
CA TYR A 77 23.07 -9.56 -7.44
C TYR A 77 24.10 -8.47 -7.81
N ASP A 78 24.42 -8.37 -9.11
CA ASP A 78 25.33 -7.34 -9.64
C ASP A 78 24.58 -6.06 -9.96
N PHE A 79 24.61 -5.08 -9.06
CA PHE A 79 24.01 -3.76 -9.22
C PHE A 79 24.71 -2.88 -10.26
N THR A 80 25.88 -3.26 -10.78
CA THR A 80 26.58 -2.52 -11.83
C THR A 80 26.19 -2.97 -13.24
N ASP A 81 25.58 -4.15 -13.37
CA ASP A 81 25.11 -4.68 -14.64
C ASP A 81 23.75 -4.06 -15.04
N SER A 82 23.82 -2.93 -15.71
CA SER A 82 22.62 -2.22 -16.18
C SER A 82 21.82 -2.97 -17.25
N THR A 83 22.33 -4.03 -17.84
CA THR A 83 21.58 -4.84 -18.82
C THR A 83 20.54 -5.70 -18.16
N ARG A 84 20.83 -6.24 -16.97
CA ARG A 84 19.90 -7.09 -16.18
C ARG A 84 18.75 -6.31 -15.55
N ILE A 85 18.94 -5.03 -15.25
CA ILE A 85 17.90 -4.17 -14.66
C ILE A 85 16.66 -4.10 -15.56
N SER A 86 16.84 -4.13 -16.87
CA SER A 86 15.75 -4.05 -17.86
C SER A 86 15.06 -5.39 -18.14
N ILE A 87 15.49 -6.50 -17.52
CA ILE A 87 14.88 -7.82 -17.68
C ILE A 87 13.85 -8.04 -16.56
N PRO A 88 12.52 -7.97 -16.86
CA PRO A 88 11.48 -8.07 -15.83
C PRO A 88 11.53 -9.40 -15.07
N GLU A 89 11.75 -10.50 -15.78
CA GLU A 89 11.78 -11.87 -15.23
C GLU A 89 12.95 -12.10 -14.28
N TYR A 90 13.95 -11.23 -14.34
CA TYR A 90 15.14 -11.33 -13.49
C TYR A 90 15.08 -10.33 -12.32
N THR A 91 15.23 -9.04 -12.60
CA THR A 91 15.36 -8.01 -11.54
C THR A 91 14.03 -7.65 -10.91
N GLU A 92 12.98 -7.45 -11.70
CA GLU A 92 11.67 -7.04 -11.16
C GLU A 92 11.02 -8.19 -10.40
N GLN A 93 11.08 -9.42 -10.91
CA GLN A 93 10.58 -10.59 -10.19
C GLN A 93 11.37 -10.82 -8.89
N GLY A 94 12.71 -10.63 -8.93
CA GLY A 94 13.55 -10.68 -7.73
C GLY A 94 13.11 -9.65 -6.68
N LEU A 95 12.83 -8.42 -7.09
CA LEU A 95 12.33 -7.37 -6.20
C LEU A 95 10.95 -7.72 -5.62
N VAL A 96 10.02 -8.17 -6.45
CA VAL A 96 8.68 -8.58 -5.99
C VAL A 96 8.77 -9.70 -4.96
N ASN A 97 9.58 -10.72 -5.22
CA ASN A 97 9.81 -11.83 -4.28
C ASN A 97 10.40 -11.32 -2.95
N PHE A 98 11.39 -10.43 -3.02
CA PHE A 98 11.98 -9.79 -1.84
C PHE A 98 10.93 -9.06 -1.01
N LEU A 99 10.06 -8.26 -1.63
CA LEU A 99 9.01 -7.51 -0.94
C LEU A 99 7.96 -8.42 -0.29
N TYR A 100 7.60 -9.54 -0.92
CA TYR A 100 6.71 -10.54 -0.30
C TYR A 100 7.34 -11.21 0.93
N LEU A 101 8.62 -11.56 0.85
CA LEU A 101 9.34 -12.15 1.98
C LEU A 101 9.52 -11.13 3.11
N LEU A 102 9.76 -9.85 2.77
CA LEU A 102 9.94 -8.78 3.74
C LEU A 102 8.70 -8.58 4.65
N LYS A 103 7.49 -8.90 4.16
CA LYS A 103 6.26 -8.88 4.96
C LYS A 103 6.17 -10.00 6.00
N GLN A 104 7.02 -11.01 5.93
CA GLN A 104 6.95 -12.20 6.78
C GLN A 104 7.95 -12.20 7.93
N VAL A 105 8.81 -11.18 7.99
CA VAL A 105 9.84 -11.04 9.05
C VAL A 105 9.51 -9.91 10.02
N GLY A 106 10.14 -9.94 11.19
CA GLY A 106 10.06 -8.85 12.14
C GLY A 106 10.73 -7.56 11.64
N GLU A 107 10.39 -6.43 12.25
CA GLU A 107 10.85 -5.09 11.87
C GLU A 107 12.39 -4.99 11.82
N ASP A 108 13.09 -5.55 12.81
CA ASP A 108 14.56 -5.53 12.88
C ASP A 108 15.23 -6.23 11.68
N SER A 109 14.68 -7.36 11.24
CA SER A 109 15.19 -8.10 10.09
C SER A 109 14.86 -7.38 8.79
N ALA A 110 13.66 -6.78 8.69
CA ALA A 110 13.25 -5.96 7.56
C ALA A 110 14.17 -4.74 7.39
N ILE A 111 14.48 -4.05 8.48
CA ILE A 111 15.42 -2.91 8.50
C ILE A 111 16.79 -3.32 7.96
N LYS A 112 17.36 -4.41 8.47
CA LYS A 112 18.69 -4.90 8.02
C LYS A 112 18.70 -5.28 6.54
N ALA A 113 17.63 -5.92 6.07
CA ALA A 113 17.50 -6.30 4.65
C ALA A 113 17.38 -5.06 3.74
N LEU A 114 16.60 -4.06 4.16
CA LEU A 114 16.47 -2.78 3.45
C LEU A 114 17.77 -1.98 3.45
N ASP A 115 18.50 -1.93 4.57
CA ASP A 115 19.81 -1.26 4.65
C ASP A 115 20.77 -1.85 3.60
N ARG A 116 20.81 -3.19 3.46
CA ARG A 116 21.64 -3.84 2.45
C ARG A 116 21.23 -3.53 1.02
N LEU A 117 19.93 -3.50 0.72
CA LEU A 117 19.45 -3.09 -0.59
C LEU A 117 19.86 -1.65 -0.90
N VAL A 118 19.56 -0.72 0.03
CA VAL A 118 19.86 0.71 -0.11
C VAL A 118 21.36 0.94 -0.30
N ASP A 119 22.19 0.25 0.46
CA ASP A 119 23.65 0.36 0.33
C ASP A 119 24.18 -0.05 -1.04
N ARG A 120 23.53 -1.02 -1.69
CA ARG A 120 23.95 -1.56 -2.98
C ARG A 120 23.35 -0.82 -4.17
N MET A 121 22.14 -0.28 -4.04
CA MET A 121 21.47 0.49 -5.10
C MET A 121 22.28 1.70 -5.58
N ASN A 122 23.18 2.22 -4.75
CA ASN A 122 24.04 3.35 -5.10
C ASN A 122 25.20 2.98 -6.05
N ALA A 123 25.37 1.72 -6.42
CA ALA A 123 26.47 1.27 -7.30
C ALA A 123 26.32 1.82 -8.73
N ASP A 124 25.09 2.00 -9.23
CA ASP A 124 24.80 2.64 -10.53
C ASP A 124 23.59 3.58 -10.41
N LYS A 125 23.70 4.78 -11.01
CA LYS A 125 22.61 5.78 -10.94
C LYS A 125 21.33 5.34 -11.65
N ARG A 126 21.44 4.64 -12.79
CA ARG A 126 20.26 4.12 -13.50
C ARG A 126 19.57 3.06 -12.68
N GLY A 127 20.35 2.18 -12.04
CA GLY A 127 19.85 1.19 -11.08
C GLY A 127 19.10 1.85 -9.92
N TYR A 128 19.69 2.86 -9.30
CA TYR A 128 19.05 3.62 -8.24
C TYR A 128 17.67 4.15 -8.64
N TYR A 129 17.56 4.86 -9.76
CA TYR A 129 16.28 5.43 -10.20
C TYR A 129 15.27 4.34 -10.58
N TRP A 130 15.72 3.23 -11.16
CA TRP A 130 14.86 2.09 -11.47
C TRP A 130 14.28 1.46 -10.19
N PHE A 131 15.11 1.20 -9.17
CA PHE A 131 14.65 0.66 -7.89
C PHE A 131 13.71 1.63 -7.17
N MET A 132 14.01 2.92 -7.20
CA MET A 132 13.12 3.94 -6.62
C MET A 132 11.75 3.94 -7.27
N ASP A 133 11.68 3.92 -8.61
CA ASP A 133 10.44 3.86 -9.37
C ASP A 133 9.63 2.60 -9.03
N LYS A 134 10.27 1.43 -9.06
CA LYS A 134 9.62 0.16 -8.77
C LYS A 134 9.13 0.04 -7.32
N LEU A 135 9.95 0.44 -6.36
CA LEU A 135 9.55 0.43 -4.95
C LEU A 135 8.38 1.39 -4.68
N GLU A 136 8.36 2.56 -5.32
CA GLU A 136 7.21 3.46 -5.28
C GLU A 136 5.97 2.81 -5.89
N ASN A 137 6.08 2.26 -7.10
CA ASN A 137 4.96 1.63 -7.79
C ASN A 137 4.38 0.43 -7.01
N TYR A 138 5.21 -0.33 -6.31
CA TYR A 138 4.77 -1.48 -5.53
C TYR A 138 4.30 -1.13 -4.13
N LEU A 139 4.97 -0.22 -3.42
CA LEU A 139 4.72 0.05 -2.01
C LEU A 139 3.86 1.29 -1.75
N ASP A 140 3.88 2.30 -2.65
CA ASP A 140 3.16 3.57 -2.49
C ASP A 140 1.91 3.68 -3.37
N ASN A 141 1.68 2.75 -4.29
CA ASN A 141 0.47 2.71 -5.10
C ASN A 141 -0.64 1.92 -4.37
N PRO A 142 -1.77 2.55 -3.99
CA PRO A 142 -2.88 1.87 -3.31
C PRO A 142 -3.49 0.70 -4.08
N ASN A 143 -3.35 0.67 -5.41
CA ASN A 143 -3.83 -0.43 -6.25
C ASN A 143 -2.85 -1.62 -6.34
N SER A 144 -1.67 -1.51 -5.73
CA SER A 144 -0.68 -2.59 -5.70
C SER A 144 -1.08 -3.68 -4.70
N PRO A 145 -1.01 -4.98 -5.07
CA PRO A 145 -1.29 -6.07 -4.13
C PRO A 145 -0.28 -6.16 -2.98
N ILE A 146 0.86 -5.49 -3.11
CA ILE A 146 1.89 -5.42 -2.06
C ILE A 146 2.02 -4.02 -1.46
N TYR A 147 1.02 -3.15 -1.68
CA TYR A 147 0.97 -1.83 -1.06
C TYR A 147 1.27 -1.89 0.44
N SER A 148 2.16 -1.01 0.89
CA SER A 148 2.52 -0.87 2.30
C SER A 148 3.22 0.48 2.53
N GLU A 149 2.45 1.47 2.96
CA GLU A 149 2.99 2.80 3.28
C GLU A 149 4.09 2.71 4.37
N GLY A 150 3.92 1.81 5.34
CA GLY A 150 4.92 1.58 6.40
C GLY A 150 6.26 1.05 5.86
N MET A 151 6.22 0.04 4.98
CA MET A 151 7.43 -0.48 4.35
C MET A 151 8.10 0.55 3.45
N PHE A 152 7.30 1.35 2.72
CA PHE A 152 7.84 2.41 1.90
C PHE A 152 8.50 3.50 2.75
N ALA A 153 7.88 3.88 3.88
CA ALA A 153 8.50 4.80 4.84
C ALA A 153 9.83 4.27 5.37
N MET A 154 9.88 3.00 5.80
CA MET A 154 11.13 2.36 6.26
C MET A 154 12.22 2.40 5.21
N PHE A 155 11.89 2.12 3.94
CA PHE A 155 12.84 2.22 2.83
C PHE A 155 13.33 3.66 2.61
N LEU A 156 12.41 4.64 2.56
CA LEU A 156 12.78 6.05 2.38
C LEU A 156 13.65 6.57 3.52
N GLU A 157 13.39 6.15 4.76
CA GLU A 157 14.22 6.48 5.93
C GLU A 157 15.67 6.03 5.76
N ARG A 158 15.89 4.86 5.20
CA ARG A 158 17.25 4.34 4.92
C ARG A 158 17.96 5.20 3.88
N ILE A 159 17.27 5.62 2.79
CA ILE A 159 17.84 6.54 1.79
C ILE A 159 18.19 7.89 2.43
N VAL A 160 17.26 8.49 3.17
CA VAL A 160 17.43 9.82 3.77
C VAL A 160 18.56 9.84 4.81
N SER A 161 18.69 8.78 5.60
CA SER A 161 19.71 8.66 6.64
C SER A 161 21.09 8.25 6.12
N SER A 162 21.18 7.67 4.92
CA SER A 162 22.45 7.21 4.34
C SER A 162 23.32 8.39 3.91
N ASP A 163 24.61 8.31 4.16
CA ASP A 163 25.64 9.24 3.69
C ASP A 163 26.11 8.96 2.25
N LYS A 164 25.65 7.87 1.66
CA LYS A 164 25.99 7.44 0.29
C LYS A 164 25.23 8.21 -0.80
N TYR A 165 24.14 8.88 -0.45
CA TYR A 165 23.31 9.64 -1.39
C TYR A 165 23.51 11.14 -1.22
N SER A 166 23.58 11.86 -2.33
CA SER A 166 23.64 13.31 -2.34
C SER A 166 22.32 13.94 -1.89
N GLU A 167 22.35 15.20 -1.47
CA GLU A 167 21.14 15.95 -1.09
C GLU A 167 20.12 16.04 -2.23
N LEU A 168 20.59 16.04 -3.49
CA LEU A 168 19.69 16.01 -4.65
C LEU A 168 18.95 14.67 -4.75
N GLU A 169 19.63 13.55 -4.56
CA GLU A 169 19.04 12.20 -4.56
C GLU A 169 18.11 11.99 -3.37
N LYS A 170 18.36 12.61 -2.24
CA LYS A 170 17.52 12.57 -1.03
C LYS A 170 16.29 13.48 -1.10
N SER A 171 16.24 14.47 -2.00
CA SER A 171 15.19 15.49 -2.01
C SER A 171 13.78 14.89 -2.15
N THR A 172 13.57 14.03 -3.15
CA THR A 172 12.29 13.35 -3.37
C THR A 172 11.96 12.35 -2.25
N PRO A 173 12.88 11.46 -1.83
CA PRO A 173 12.67 10.60 -0.65
C PRO A 173 12.27 11.38 0.61
N THR A 174 12.94 12.48 0.91
CA THR A 174 12.62 13.33 2.07
C THR A 174 11.21 13.92 1.98
N TYR A 175 10.84 14.42 0.80
CA TYR A 175 9.49 14.95 0.58
C TYR A 175 8.43 13.86 0.77
N LYS A 176 8.61 12.69 0.12
CA LYS A 176 7.68 11.58 0.23
C LYS A 176 7.55 11.06 1.66
N LEU A 177 8.65 10.89 2.36
CA LEU A 177 8.66 10.47 3.77
C LEU A 177 7.90 11.46 4.65
N ARG A 178 8.08 12.77 4.42
CA ARG A 178 7.31 13.80 5.12
C ARG A 178 5.81 13.68 4.84
N MET A 179 5.41 13.39 3.59
CA MET A 179 4.00 13.21 3.21
C MET A 179 3.41 11.96 3.86
N ILE A 180 4.12 10.84 3.85
CA ILE A 180 3.71 9.59 4.50
C ILE A 180 3.51 9.81 6.01
N ARG A 181 4.39 10.54 6.65
CA ARG A 181 4.32 10.80 8.10
C ARG A 181 3.21 11.76 8.52
N LYS A 182 2.58 12.45 7.57
CA LYS A 182 1.43 13.30 7.88
C LYS A 182 0.26 12.47 8.38
N ASN A 183 -0.27 12.85 9.51
CA ASN A 183 -1.42 12.21 10.12
C ASN A 183 -1.24 10.67 10.19
N SER A 184 -0.06 10.21 10.60
CA SER A 184 0.21 8.78 10.79
C SER A 184 -0.66 8.19 11.88
N VAL A 185 -1.01 6.91 11.75
CA VAL A 185 -1.77 6.18 12.77
C VAL A 185 -1.13 6.35 14.16
N GLY A 186 -1.94 6.64 15.17
CA GLY A 186 -1.54 6.94 16.54
C GLY A 186 -1.14 8.40 16.81
N THR A 187 -0.92 9.24 15.79
CA THR A 187 -0.63 10.68 15.97
C THR A 187 -1.92 11.51 15.99
N VAL A 188 -1.87 12.69 16.59
CA VAL A 188 -2.99 13.64 16.51
C VAL A 188 -3.09 14.20 15.10
N ALA A 189 -4.28 14.11 14.50
CA ALA A 189 -4.54 14.62 13.17
C ALA A 189 -4.40 16.15 13.12
N ALA A 190 -3.89 16.65 12.00
CA ALA A 190 -3.81 18.10 11.78
C ALA A 190 -5.21 18.70 11.81
N ASP A 191 -5.39 19.76 12.60
CA ASP A 191 -6.64 20.51 12.65
C ASP A 191 -6.81 21.38 11.40
N PHE A 192 -8.06 21.52 10.97
CA PHE A 192 -8.41 22.39 9.84
C PHE A 192 -9.81 22.98 10.01
N SER A 193 -10.03 24.10 9.34
CA SER A 193 -11.34 24.74 9.27
C SER A 193 -12.07 24.33 7.98
N PHE A 194 -13.36 24.14 8.07
CA PHE A 194 -14.21 23.84 6.93
C PHE A 194 -15.52 24.62 7.01
N LEU A 195 -16.04 25.00 5.84
CA LEU A 195 -17.34 25.67 5.75
C LEU A 195 -18.46 24.63 5.82
N THR A 196 -19.52 24.94 6.56
CA THR A 196 -20.80 24.21 6.54
C THR A 196 -21.94 25.16 6.20
N GLN A 197 -23.14 24.65 5.92
CA GLN A 197 -24.32 25.50 5.75
C GLN A 197 -24.62 26.36 6.98
N GLY A 198 -24.13 25.98 8.17
CA GLY A 198 -24.25 26.73 9.42
C GLY A 198 -23.08 27.66 9.75
N GLY A 199 -22.11 27.83 8.83
CA GLY A 199 -20.90 28.60 9.03
C GLY A 199 -19.64 27.79 9.18
N VAL A 200 -18.53 28.45 9.48
CA VAL A 200 -17.21 27.79 9.61
C VAL A 200 -17.10 26.99 10.91
N ARG A 201 -16.59 25.78 10.81
CA ARG A 201 -16.29 24.88 11.94
C ARG A 201 -14.84 24.42 11.87
N GLN A 202 -14.37 23.78 12.94
CA GLN A 202 -13.03 23.17 13.03
C GLN A 202 -13.13 21.70 13.42
N LEU A 203 -12.21 20.89 12.90
CA LEU A 203 -12.18 19.46 13.13
C LEU A 203 -12.05 19.12 14.62
N ASN A 204 -11.15 19.79 15.33
CA ASN A 204 -10.90 19.58 16.76
C ASN A 204 -12.13 19.89 17.66
N HIS A 205 -13.08 20.68 17.19
CA HIS A 205 -14.31 20.99 17.91
C HIS A 205 -15.42 19.94 17.74
N LEU A 206 -15.21 18.91 16.90
CA LEU A 206 -16.15 17.81 16.72
C LEU A 206 -16.04 16.83 17.89
N ALA A 207 -16.97 16.93 18.82
CA ALA A 207 -17.00 16.04 19.99
C ALA A 207 -17.73 14.75 19.64
N ALA A 208 -16.99 13.62 19.57
CA ALA A 208 -17.52 12.27 19.36
C ALA A 208 -16.51 11.25 19.87
N GLU A 209 -16.94 9.99 20.05
CA GLU A 209 -16.01 8.87 20.33
C GLU A 209 -15.11 8.61 19.11
N TYR A 210 -15.73 8.62 17.92
CA TYR A 210 -15.01 8.55 16.63
C TYR A 210 -15.49 9.63 15.68
N VAL A 211 -14.54 10.17 14.89
CA VAL A 211 -14.84 11.06 13.78
C VAL A 211 -14.36 10.39 12.50
N LEU A 212 -15.29 10.02 11.61
CA LEU A 212 -14.97 9.55 10.27
C LEU A 212 -14.90 10.76 9.35
N VAL A 213 -13.72 11.03 8.80
CA VAL A 213 -13.47 12.12 7.85
C VAL A 213 -13.34 11.53 6.46
N LEU A 214 -14.19 11.99 5.55
CA LEU A 214 -14.18 11.62 4.13
C LEU A 214 -13.86 12.85 3.28
N PHE A 215 -12.65 12.91 2.76
CA PHE A 215 -12.25 13.88 1.74
C PHE A 215 -12.71 13.41 0.37
N TYR A 216 -13.38 14.27 -0.39
CA TYR A 216 -13.97 13.87 -1.65
C TYR A 216 -13.98 15.01 -2.69
N ASP A 217 -14.07 14.60 -3.96
CA ASP A 217 -14.44 15.47 -5.07
C ASP A 217 -15.94 15.24 -5.42
N PRO A 218 -16.76 16.28 -5.52
CA PRO A 218 -18.18 16.16 -5.90
C PRO A 218 -18.42 15.45 -7.24
N GLU A 219 -17.49 15.58 -8.20
CA GLU A 219 -17.60 14.98 -9.53
C GLU A 219 -17.05 13.53 -9.63
N CYS A 220 -16.43 13.02 -8.59
CA CYS A 220 -15.83 11.69 -8.53
C CYS A 220 -16.88 10.58 -8.37
N ASP A 221 -17.00 9.68 -9.31
CA ASP A 221 -17.93 8.56 -9.26
C ASP A 221 -17.64 7.59 -8.09
N ASN A 222 -16.37 7.27 -7.85
CA ASN A 222 -15.97 6.42 -6.73
C ASN A 222 -16.36 7.04 -5.39
N CYS A 223 -16.24 8.36 -5.25
CA CYS A 223 -16.68 9.07 -4.05
C CYS A 223 -18.19 8.96 -3.84
N ARG A 224 -18.98 8.93 -4.93
CA ARG A 224 -20.42 8.71 -4.86
C ARG A 224 -20.71 7.32 -4.33
N HIS A 225 -20.08 6.27 -4.87
CA HIS A 225 -20.26 4.89 -4.41
C HIS A 225 -19.92 4.72 -2.94
N VAL A 226 -18.81 5.26 -2.47
CA VAL A 226 -18.41 5.19 -1.05
C VAL A 226 -19.43 5.93 -0.16
N LYS A 227 -19.94 7.08 -0.57
CA LYS A 227 -20.98 7.80 0.19
C LYS A 227 -22.29 7.02 0.23
N ASP A 228 -22.70 6.40 -0.87
CA ASP A 228 -23.91 5.57 -0.92
C ASP A 228 -23.77 4.32 -0.04
N GLU A 229 -22.59 3.70 -0.01
CA GLU A 229 -22.29 2.56 0.87
C GLU A 229 -22.36 2.97 2.34
N LEU A 230 -21.72 4.06 2.73
CA LEU A 230 -21.81 4.59 4.09
C LEU A 230 -23.25 4.98 4.49
N ALA A 231 -24.01 5.58 3.58
CA ALA A 231 -25.38 6.00 3.81
C ALA A 231 -26.36 4.81 3.92
N SER A 232 -26.10 3.72 3.21
CA SER A 232 -26.91 2.50 3.26
C SER A 232 -26.56 1.59 4.45
N SER A 233 -25.35 1.71 5.01
CA SER A 233 -24.87 0.86 6.10
C SER A 233 -25.70 1.02 7.37
N GLU A 234 -26.32 -0.07 7.83
CA GLU A 234 -27.06 -0.09 9.09
C GLU A 234 -26.15 0.13 10.30
N LEU A 235 -24.91 -0.37 10.25
CA LEU A 235 -23.92 -0.12 11.29
C LEU A 235 -23.62 1.39 11.43
N VAL A 236 -23.38 2.09 10.31
CA VAL A 236 -23.12 3.54 10.33
C VAL A 236 -24.32 4.31 10.89
N LYS A 237 -25.56 3.98 10.47
CA LYS A 237 -26.78 4.61 10.99
C LYS A 237 -26.90 4.43 12.51
N GLN A 238 -26.72 3.20 12.99
CA GLN A 238 -26.77 2.90 14.43
C GLN A 238 -25.70 3.68 15.21
N LEU A 239 -24.48 3.79 14.69
CA LEU A 239 -23.38 4.51 15.34
C LEU A 239 -23.60 6.03 15.37
N LEU A 240 -24.20 6.61 14.32
CA LEU A 240 -24.57 8.02 14.28
C LEU A 240 -25.68 8.38 15.31
N GLU A 241 -26.59 7.46 15.57
CA GLU A 241 -27.68 7.66 16.54
C GLU A 241 -27.26 7.31 17.99
N ARG A 242 -26.30 6.41 18.15
CA ARG A 242 -25.82 5.95 19.46
C ARG A 242 -25.02 7.03 20.15
N LYS A 243 -25.18 7.09 21.47
CA LYS A 243 -24.39 7.95 22.37
C LYS A 243 -23.62 7.11 23.38
N ASN A 244 -22.39 7.51 23.63
CA ASN A 244 -21.58 7.02 24.74
C ASN A 244 -21.48 8.15 25.78
N GLY A 245 -22.29 8.09 26.84
CA GLY A 245 -22.46 9.19 27.77
C GLY A 245 -23.05 10.45 27.09
N SER A 246 -22.32 11.54 27.15
CA SER A 246 -22.74 12.84 26.58
C SER A 246 -22.36 13.01 25.10
N TYR A 247 -21.58 12.09 24.52
CA TYR A 247 -21.02 12.24 23.17
C TYR A 247 -21.67 11.25 22.20
N PRO A 248 -21.87 11.61 20.93
CA PRO A 248 -22.22 10.66 19.89
C PRO A 248 -21.08 9.66 19.71
N THR A 249 -21.44 8.39 19.42
CA THR A 249 -20.43 7.35 19.15
C THR A 249 -19.67 7.65 17.86
N LEU A 250 -20.37 8.11 16.83
CA LEU A 250 -19.79 8.48 15.55
C LEU A 250 -20.26 9.85 15.08
N VAL A 251 -19.34 10.66 14.59
CA VAL A 251 -19.61 11.81 13.72
C VAL A 251 -19.00 11.49 12.35
N LEU A 252 -19.80 11.60 11.30
CA LEU A 252 -19.33 11.49 9.92
C LEU A 252 -19.22 12.90 9.34
N LEU A 253 -17.97 13.29 9.03
CA LEU A 253 -17.62 14.54 8.39
C LEU A 253 -17.22 14.26 6.94
N THR A 254 -17.96 14.81 5.98
CA THR A 254 -17.51 14.86 4.58
C THR A 254 -16.91 16.21 4.29
N VAL A 255 -15.81 16.26 3.53
CA VAL A 255 -15.13 17.52 3.15
C VAL A 255 -14.92 17.51 1.65
N ALA A 256 -15.67 18.39 0.96
CA ALA A 256 -15.42 18.62 -0.48
C ALA A 256 -14.12 19.41 -0.64
N MET A 257 -13.21 18.85 -1.44
CA MET A 257 -11.88 19.40 -1.67
C MET A 257 -11.77 20.13 -3.01
N GLU A 258 -12.67 19.83 -3.94
CA GLU A 258 -12.71 20.35 -5.30
C GLU A 258 -14.05 21.04 -5.59
N GLY A 259 -14.11 21.80 -6.68
CA GLY A 259 -15.28 22.57 -7.10
C GLY A 259 -15.35 23.93 -6.44
N THR A 260 -16.45 24.67 -6.74
CA THR A 260 -16.73 25.98 -6.12
C THR A 260 -17.64 25.84 -4.91
N GLU A 261 -17.69 26.88 -4.06
CA GLU A 261 -18.60 26.92 -2.90
C GLU A 261 -20.06 26.78 -3.34
N GLU A 262 -20.46 27.43 -4.45
CA GLU A 262 -21.83 27.35 -4.99
C GLU A 262 -22.16 25.94 -5.51
N GLN A 263 -21.23 25.26 -6.16
CA GLN A 263 -21.40 23.86 -6.59
C GLN A 263 -21.57 22.93 -5.39
N TRP A 264 -20.73 23.10 -4.36
CA TRP A 264 -20.85 22.36 -3.12
C TRP A 264 -22.20 22.62 -2.41
N GLU A 265 -22.67 23.86 -2.31
CA GLU A 265 -23.96 24.19 -1.72
C GLU A 265 -25.13 23.46 -2.38
N GLN A 266 -25.10 23.30 -3.69
CA GLN A 266 -26.09 22.53 -4.44
C GLN A 266 -25.94 21.02 -4.20
N TYR A 267 -24.71 20.53 -4.16
CA TYR A 267 -24.40 19.13 -3.99
C TYR A 267 -24.81 18.62 -2.59
N VAL A 268 -24.53 19.37 -1.55
CA VAL A 268 -24.79 18.99 -0.16
C VAL A 268 -26.27 18.76 0.16
N LEU A 269 -27.18 19.33 -0.62
CA LEU A 269 -28.63 19.12 -0.45
C LEU A 269 -29.05 17.64 -0.64
N ASN A 270 -28.24 16.86 -1.36
CA ASN A 270 -28.48 15.45 -1.63
C ASN A 270 -27.79 14.50 -0.64
N LEU A 271 -27.00 15.03 0.31
CA LEU A 271 -26.30 14.22 1.30
C LEU A 271 -27.18 14.00 2.56
N PRO A 272 -26.94 12.91 3.31
CA PRO A 272 -27.67 12.66 4.56
C PRO A 272 -27.54 13.82 5.55
N LYS A 273 -28.68 14.28 6.08
CA LYS A 273 -28.74 15.41 7.03
C LYS A 273 -28.05 15.13 8.37
N GLN A 274 -27.86 13.86 8.71
CA GLN A 274 -27.17 13.43 9.94
C GLN A 274 -25.65 13.63 9.84
N TRP A 275 -25.13 13.77 8.63
CA TRP A 275 -23.71 14.01 8.40
C TRP A 275 -23.37 15.49 8.56
N ILE A 276 -22.12 15.75 8.94
CA ILE A 276 -21.57 17.10 8.85
C ILE A 276 -20.93 17.21 7.47
N ASN A 277 -21.50 18.09 6.65
CA ASN A 277 -21.03 18.26 5.28
C ASN A 277 -20.22 19.57 5.21
N GLY A 278 -18.93 19.43 4.94
CA GLY A 278 -17.95 20.50 4.89
C GLY A 278 -17.44 20.79 3.47
N TYR A 279 -16.90 21.99 3.30
CA TYR A 279 -16.18 22.44 2.12
C TYR A 279 -14.83 23.03 2.54
N ASP A 280 -13.73 22.58 1.94
CA ASP A 280 -12.41 23.17 2.13
C ASP A 280 -12.25 24.40 1.24
N ARG A 281 -12.08 25.55 1.85
CA ARG A 281 -11.74 26.79 1.14
C ARG A 281 -10.26 26.84 0.72
N GLY A 282 -9.65 25.68 0.50
CA GLY A 282 -8.25 25.49 0.14
C GLY A 282 -7.28 25.62 1.32
N GLU A 283 -7.72 25.53 2.56
CA GLU A 283 -6.84 25.56 3.72
C GLU A 283 -5.98 24.30 3.80
N ILE A 284 -6.58 23.13 3.62
CA ILE A 284 -5.92 21.84 3.71
C ILE A 284 -4.80 21.74 2.67
N THR A 285 -5.08 22.12 1.43
CA THR A 285 -4.11 22.10 0.32
C THR A 285 -3.02 23.16 0.49
N ARG A 286 -3.37 24.42 0.78
CA ARG A 286 -2.39 25.51 0.91
C ARG A 286 -1.42 25.33 2.07
N LYS A 287 -1.90 24.77 3.19
CA LYS A 287 -1.09 24.50 4.38
C LYS A 287 -0.47 23.10 4.37
N ASP A 288 -0.77 22.33 3.32
CA ASP A 288 -0.26 20.96 3.16
C ASP A 288 -0.54 20.10 4.42
N LEU A 289 -1.80 20.16 4.93
CA LEU A 289 -2.17 19.52 6.20
C LEU A 289 -2.33 18.01 6.11
N TYR A 290 -2.87 17.52 4.98
CA TYR A 290 -3.11 16.10 4.72
C TYR A 290 -2.43 15.66 3.43
N SER A 291 -2.01 14.40 3.38
CA SER A 291 -1.55 13.76 2.14
C SER A 291 -2.73 13.07 1.47
N ILE A 292 -3.46 13.81 0.62
CA ILE A 292 -4.59 13.27 -0.14
C ILE A 292 -4.10 12.98 -1.56
N ARG A 293 -3.92 11.69 -1.87
CA ARG A 293 -3.35 11.24 -3.15
C ARG A 293 -4.41 10.91 -4.20
N SER A 294 -5.60 10.55 -3.73
CA SER A 294 -6.76 10.23 -4.57
C SER A 294 -8.04 10.47 -3.80
N PHE A 295 -9.16 10.59 -4.51
CA PHE A 295 -10.48 10.66 -3.91
C PHE A 295 -11.25 9.36 -4.15
N PRO A 296 -12.05 8.93 -3.15
CA PRO A 296 -12.13 9.46 -1.78
C PRO A 296 -10.92 9.06 -0.94
N SER A 297 -10.54 9.90 0.04
CA SER A 297 -9.57 9.54 1.09
C SER A 297 -10.28 9.55 2.45
N ILE A 298 -10.12 8.47 3.20
CA ILE A 298 -10.88 8.22 4.44
C ILE A 298 -9.91 8.16 5.63
N TYR A 299 -10.27 8.91 6.68
CA TYR A 299 -9.60 8.87 7.97
C TYR A 299 -10.59 8.54 9.08
N LEU A 300 -10.23 7.65 9.98
CA LEU A 300 -10.96 7.45 11.24
C LEU A 300 -10.12 8.01 12.38
N LEU A 301 -10.71 8.91 13.15
CA LEU A 301 -10.07 9.55 14.29
C LEU A 301 -10.79 9.14 15.57
N ASP A 302 -10.04 8.96 16.66
CA ASP A 302 -10.60 8.76 17.99
C ASP A 302 -11.09 10.08 18.62
N ARG A 303 -11.52 10.00 19.87
CA ARG A 303 -12.03 11.14 20.65
C ARG A 303 -11.01 12.28 20.77
N ASP A 304 -9.74 11.93 20.91
CA ASP A 304 -8.62 12.90 21.03
C ASP A 304 -8.08 13.34 19.69
N LYS A 305 -8.77 12.99 18.59
CA LYS A 305 -8.37 13.23 17.20
C LYS A 305 -7.08 12.51 16.82
N ARG A 306 -6.72 11.42 17.50
CA ARG A 306 -5.65 10.56 17.02
C ARG A 306 -6.14 9.73 15.85
N VAL A 307 -5.28 9.60 14.87
CA VAL A 307 -5.58 8.80 13.68
C VAL A 307 -5.61 7.33 14.06
N VAL A 308 -6.76 6.70 13.88
CA VAL A 308 -6.98 5.26 14.07
C VAL A 308 -6.80 4.51 12.75
N LEU A 309 -7.40 5.04 11.68
CA LEU A 309 -7.23 4.54 10.31
C LEU A 309 -6.92 5.72 9.39
N LYS A 310 -6.02 5.47 8.43
CA LYS A 310 -5.56 6.47 7.48
C LYS A 310 -5.61 5.92 6.07
N ASP A 311 -6.27 6.65 5.17
CA ASP A 311 -6.30 6.42 3.72
C ASP A 311 -6.69 4.96 3.37
N VAL A 312 -7.74 4.48 4.03
CA VAL A 312 -8.26 3.12 3.90
C VAL A 312 -9.56 3.12 3.10
N ASP A 313 -9.94 1.94 2.60
CA ASP A 313 -11.25 1.74 1.99
C ASP A 313 -12.39 1.71 3.02
N VAL A 314 -13.61 1.84 2.54
CA VAL A 314 -14.81 1.87 3.39
C VAL A 314 -15.02 0.54 4.13
N PHE A 315 -14.67 -0.59 3.52
CA PHE A 315 -14.80 -1.91 4.14
C PHE A 315 -13.92 -2.02 5.39
N SER A 316 -12.66 -1.57 5.31
CA SER A 316 -11.73 -1.54 6.44
C SER A 316 -12.27 -0.69 7.62
N VAL A 317 -12.92 0.44 7.32
CA VAL A 317 -13.58 1.26 8.33
C VAL A 317 -14.73 0.52 8.98
N LEU A 318 -15.61 -0.09 8.18
CA LEU A 318 -16.78 -0.81 8.70
C LEU A 318 -16.37 -2.03 9.53
N GLU A 319 -15.36 -2.78 9.08
CA GLU A 319 -14.81 -3.91 9.84
C GLU A 319 -14.22 -3.47 11.18
N TYR A 320 -13.45 -2.37 11.20
CA TYR A 320 -12.92 -1.81 12.44
C TYR A 320 -14.05 -1.41 13.40
N MET A 321 -15.04 -0.66 12.91
CA MET A 321 -16.14 -0.15 13.73
C MET A 321 -17.01 -1.30 14.27
N ASP A 322 -17.27 -2.34 13.50
CA ASP A 322 -18.02 -3.53 13.94
C ASP A 322 -17.30 -4.24 15.10
N LYS A 323 -15.99 -4.44 14.99
CA LYS A 323 -15.16 -4.99 16.08
C LYS A 323 -15.26 -4.14 17.35
N GLN A 324 -15.22 -2.80 17.24
CA GLN A 324 -15.34 -1.92 18.41
C GLN A 324 -16.73 -2.01 19.06
N VAL A 325 -17.80 -2.14 18.27
CA VAL A 325 -19.16 -2.33 18.80
C VAL A 325 -19.27 -3.63 19.61
N LEU A 326 -18.70 -4.71 19.09
CA LEU A 326 -18.67 -6.01 19.79
C LEU A 326 -17.93 -5.93 21.13
N TYR A 327 -16.80 -5.24 21.20
CA TYR A 327 -16.08 -5.02 22.45
C TYR A 327 -16.89 -4.23 23.48
N LEU A 328 -17.57 -3.16 23.05
CA LEU A 328 -18.39 -2.32 23.92
C LEU A 328 -19.63 -3.05 24.48
N THR A 329 -20.19 -4.02 23.75
CA THR A 329 -21.31 -4.82 24.20
C THR A 329 -20.92 -5.90 25.22
N HIS A 330 -19.68 -6.41 25.16
CA HIS A 330 -19.17 -7.44 26.09
C HIS A 330 -18.56 -6.88 27.37
N SER A 331 -18.17 -5.59 27.38
CA SER A 331 -17.56 -4.96 28.55
C SER A 331 -18.56 -4.38 29.55
N HIS A 332 -19.87 -4.42 29.25
CA HIS A 332 -20.94 -3.88 30.07
C HIS A 332 -21.96 -4.95 30.47
N GLY A 333 -21.69 -6.23 30.26
CA GLY A 333 -22.41 -7.42 30.78
C GLY A 333 -21.54 -8.14 31.82
#